data_e3b32254b4e41079d13b3982632d6d3c
#
_entry.id   e3b32254b4e41079d13b3982632d6d3c
#
_cell.length_a   1.000
_cell.length_b   1.000
_cell.length_c   1.000
_cell.angle_alpha   90.00
_cell.angle_beta   90.00
_cell.angle_gamma   90.00
#
_symmetry.space_group_name_H-M   'P 1'
#
loop_
_entity.id
_entity.type
_entity.pdbx_description
1 polymer ?
#
loop_
_entity_poly.entity_id
_entity_poly.type
_entity_poly.pdbx_seq_one_letter_code
_entity_poly.pdbx_strand_id
1 'polypeptide(L)'
;PYTVELNDIPAFLGHSGVGVSSEAFGDMIVDQFDVLYEEGATNARCMPICLHTFHVGQPNKFKHLKRAFEYIAGHDDVILSTGDDINDWYREQYM
;
A
#
# COMPACT_ATOMS: atom_id res chain seq x y z
N PRO A 1 -3.75 -8.59 6.13
CA PRO A 1 -2.67 -8.38 7.11
C PRO A 1 -2.44 -6.90 7.38
N TYR A 2 -2.15 -6.58 8.62
CA TYR A 2 -1.90 -5.23 9.07
C TYR A 2 -0.39 -5.05 9.23
N THR A 3 0.21 -4.17 8.46
CA THR A 3 1.66 -3.97 8.45
C THR A 3 2.04 -2.66 9.12
N VAL A 4 3.32 -2.50 9.41
CA VAL A 4 3.87 -1.27 9.99
C VAL A 4 4.51 -0.40 8.91
N GLU A 5 5.11 -1.01 7.90
CA GLU A 5 5.90 -0.33 6.88
C GLU A 5 5.07 0.54 5.93
N LEU A 6 3.91 0.06 5.50
CA LEU A 6 2.99 0.83 4.67
C LEU A 6 1.70 1.10 5.45
N ASN A 7 1.83 1.81 6.55
CA ASN A 7 0.76 2.12 7.48
C ASN A 7 0.87 3.61 7.84
N ASP A 8 -0.18 4.37 7.59
CA ASP A 8 -0.14 5.83 7.74
C ASP A 8 0.08 6.29 9.18
N ILE A 9 -0.46 5.59 10.18
CA ILE A 9 -0.28 5.98 11.58
C ILE A 9 1.19 5.93 11.99
N PRO A 10 1.89 4.76 11.94
CA PRO A 10 3.30 4.76 12.30
C PRO A 10 4.16 5.63 11.38
N ALA A 11 3.81 5.75 10.09
CA ALA A 11 4.59 6.59 9.17
C ALA A 11 4.53 8.06 9.57
N PHE A 12 3.34 8.60 9.83
CA PHE A 12 3.18 10.03 10.14
C PHE A 12 3.56 10.37 11.58
N LEU A 13 3.31 9.48 12.54
CA LEU A 13 3.66 9.70 13.93
C LEU A 13 5.10 9.31 14.23
N GLY A 14 5.58 8.22 13.63
CA GLY A 14 6.93 7.72 13.82
C GLY A 14 7.24 7.32 15.26
N HIS A 15 8.52 7.14 15.54
CA HIS A 15 9.01 6.97 16.91
C HIS A 15 9.29 8.36 17.49
N SER A 16 8.93 8.57 18.74
CA SER A 16 9.17 9.85 19.44
C SER A 16 8.48 11.04 18.75
N GLY A 17 7.38 10.82 18.05
CA GLY A 17 6.62 11.87 17.39
C GLY A 17 7.24 12.41 16.11
N VAL A 18 8.29 11.78 15.61
CA VAL A 18 8.93 12.17 14.35
C VAL A 18 8.60 11.14 13.28
N GLY A 19 7.72 11.52 12.35
CA GLY A 19 7.30 10.67 11.25
C GLY A 19 7.77 11.21 9.90
N VAL A 20 7.33 10.56 8.83
CA VAL A 20 7.62 11.00 7.46
C VAL A 20 6.54 11.97 6.97
N SER A 21 6.87 12.77 5.96
CA SER A 21 5.89 13.62 5.29
C SER A 21 4.90 12.79 4.48
N SER A 22 3.77 13.39 4.13
CA SER A 22 2.78 12.72 3.26
C SER A 22 3.34 12.42 1.87
N GLU A 23 4.21 13.31 1.35
CA GLU A 23 4.92 13.06 0.10
C GLU A 23 5.84 11.84 0.22
N ALA A 24 6.61 11.75 1.30
CA ALA A 24 7.50 10.62 1.54
C ALA A 24 6.70 9.32 1.71
N PHE A 25 5.53 9.36 2.35
CA PHE A 25 4.68 8.18 2.47
C PHE A 25 4.21 7.70 1.10
N GLY A 26 3.80 8.63 0.22
CA GLY A 26 3.46 8.28 -1.16
C GLY A 26 4.64 7.65 -1.91
N ASP A 27 5.83 8.18 -1.72
CA ASP A 27 7.06 7.63 -2.32
C ASP A 27 7.38 6.24 -1.77
N MET A 28 7.17 6.01 -0.48
CA MET A 28 7.33 4.67 0.12
C MET A 28 6.42 3.64 -0.53
N ILE A 29 5.17 4.01 -0.79
CA ILE A 29 4.22 3.12 -1.46
C ILE A 29 4.71 2.79 -2.88
N VAL A 30 5.14 3.79 -3.64
CA VAL A 30 5.64 3.60 -5.00
C VAL A 30 6.89 2.73 -5.01
N ASP A 31 7.84 2.99 -4.11
CA ASP A 31 9.08 2.23 -4.03
C ASP A 31 8.83 0.76 -3.68
N GLN A 32 7.97 0.50 -2.71
CA GLN A 32 7.60 -0.86 -2.33
C GLN A 32 6.93 -1.57 -3.51
N PHE A 33 6.02 -0.88 -4.17
CA PHE A 33 5.33 -1.42 -5.35
C PHE A 33 6.32 -1.78 -6.45
N ASP A 34 7.26 -0.91 -6.76
CA ASP A 34 8.23 -1.15 -7.84
C ASP A 34 9.02 -2.44 -7.62
N VAL A 35 9.49 -2.67 -6.39
CA VAL A 35 10.24 -3.89 -6.05
C VAL A 35 9.35 -5.12 -6.17
N LEU A 36 8.15 -5.07 -5.59
CA LEU A 36 7.24 -6.22 -5.62
C LEU A 36 6.71 -6.50 -7.03
N TYR A 37 6.52 -5.46 -7.84
CA TYR A 37 6.09 -5.62 -9.22
C TYR A 37 7.15 -6.35 -10.04
N GLU A 38 8.41 -6.00 -9.88
CA GLU A 38 9.51 -6.67 -10.54
C GLU A 38 9.61 -8.14 -10.11
N GLU A 39 9.52 -8.40 -8.81
CA GLU A 39 9.52 -9.77 -8.26
C GLU A 39 8.30 -10.57 -8.72
N GLY A 40 7.18 -9.90 -8.94
CA GLY A 40 5.93 -10.49 -9.38
C GLY A 40 5.97 -11.13 -10.77
N ALA A 41 7.00 -10.84 -11.56
CA ALA A 41 7.18 -11.48 -12.86
C ALA A 41 7.35 -12.99 -12.76
N THR A 42 7.88 -13.50 -11.65
CA THR A 42 8.12 -14.92 -11.44
C THR A 42 7.29 -15.51 -10.29
N ASN A 43 6.83 -14.70 -9.36
CA ASN A 43 6.04 -15.14 -8.22
C ASN A 43 4.99 -14.10 -7.89
N ALA A 44 3.77 -14.53 -7.57
CA ALA A 44 2.73 -13.60 -7.14
C ALA A 44 3.16 -12.86 -5.86
N ARG A 45 2.84 -11.57 -5.80
CA ARG A 45 3.11 -10.73 -4.65
C ARG A 45 1.83 -10.06 -4.18
N CYS A 46 1.75 -9.80 -2.90
CA CYS A 46 0.64 -9.10 -2.27
C CYS A 46 1.18 -7.94 -1.44
N MET A 47 0.66 -6.75 -1.64
CA MET A 47 1.12 -5.55 -0.94
C MET A 47 -0.04 -4.93 -0.17
N PRO A 48 -0.10 -5.10 1.16
CA PRO A 48 -1.10 -4.42 1.97
C PRO A 48 -0.67 -2.99 2.24
N ILE A 49 -1.63 -2.06 2.21
CA ILE A 49 -1.44 -0.67 2.60
C ILE A 49 -2.50 -0.36 3.65
N CYS A 50 -2.07 0.02 4.84
CA CYS A 50 -2.95 0.26 5.97
C CYS A 50 -3.21 1.76 6.11
N LEU A 51 -4.47 2.15 6.01
CA LEU A 51 -4.88 3.55 5.95
C LEU A 51 -5.94 3.87 6.99
N HIS A 52 -5.90 5.10 7.49
CA HIS A 52 -6.89 5.63 8.41
C HIS A 52 -7.36 6.98 7.89
N THR A 53 -8.66 7.13 7.68
CA THR A 53 -9.23 8.31 7.03
C THR A 53 -8.92 9.61 7.75
N PHE A 54 -8.85 9.58 9.09
CA PHE A 54 -8.53 10.77 9.88
C PHE A 54 -7.06 11.22 9.75
N HIS A 55 -6.21 10.37 9.19
CA HIS A 55 -4.81 10.69 8.88
C HIS A 55 -4.66 11.01 7.39
N VAL A 56 -4.56 9.98 6.58
CA VAL A 56 -4.22 10.12 5.17
C VAL A 56 -5.35 10.68 4.32
N GLY A 57 -6.58 10.65 4.83
CA GLY A 57 -7.74 11.21 4.13
C GLY A 57 -7.83 12.73 4.15
N GLN A 58 -6.97 13.42 4.92
CA GLN A 58 -6.95 14.87 4.93
C GLN A 58 -6.46 15.42 3.58
N PRO A 59 -7.04 16.53 3.08
CA PRO A 59 -6.73 17.02 1.73
C PRO A 59 -5.24 17.25 1.45
N ASN A 60 -4.49 17.74 2.42
CA ASN A 60 -3.05 17.99 2.25
C ASN A 60 -2.20 16.71 2.20
N LYS A 61 -2.76 15.59 2.63
CA LYS A 61 -2.08 14.29 2.62
C LYS A 61 -2.58 13.39 1.51
N PHE A 62 -3.87 13.47 1.23
CA PHE A 62 -4.55 12.60 0.28
C PHE A 62 -3.99 12.70 -1.14
N LYS A 63 -3.52 13.87 -1.56
CA LYS A 63 -3.01 14.06 -2.93
C LYS A 63 -1.82 13.14 -3.23
N HIS A 64 -0.97 12.87 -2.25
CA HIS A 64 0.19 11.99 -2.43
C HIS A 64 -0.22 10.52 -2.44
N LEU A 65 -1.21 10.15 -1.64
CA LEU A 65 -1.81 8.83 -1.68
C LEU A 65 -2.47 8.57 -3.04
N LYS A 66 -3.24 9.54 -3.53
CA LYS A 66 -3.89 9.46 -4.83
C LYS A 66 -2.87 9.26 -5.95
N ARG A 67 -1.78 10.02 -5.94
CA ARG A 67 -0.69 9.89 -6.91
C ARG A 67 -0.11 8.47 -6.89
N ALA A 68 0.14 7.92 -5.72
CA ALA A 68 0.68 6.57 -5.59
C ALA A 68 -0.28 5.52 -6.15
N PHE A 69 -1.56 5.62 -5.84
CA PHE A 69 -2.56 4.68 -6.36
C PHE A 69 -2.76 4.81 -7.87
N GLU A 70 -2.73 6.03 -8.42
CA GLU A 70 -2.80 6.22 -9.87
C GLU A 70 -1.61 5.59 -10.57
N TYR A 71 -0.42 5.71 -9.99
CA TYR A 71 0.78 5.06 -10.50
C TYR A 71 0.63 3.53 -10.53
N ILE A 72 0.16 2.94 -9.43
CA ILE A 72 -0.06 1.50 -9.34
C ILE A 72 -1.11 1.04 -10.36
N ALA A 73 -2.23 1.74 -10.44
CA ALA A 73 -3.33 1.39 -11.33
C ALA A 73 -2.96 1.50 -12.82
N GLY A 74 -1.92 2.24 -13.15
CA GLY A 74 -1.44 2.36 -14.52
C GLY A 74 -0.60 1.19 -15.00
N HIS A 75 -0.30 0.21 -14.15
CA HIS A 75 0.50 -0.95 -14.52
C HIS A 75 -0.39 -2.13 -14.90
N ASP A 76 0.09 -2.94 -15.85
CA ASP A 76 -0.56 -4.18 -16.24
C ASP A 76 -0.36 -5.26 -15.17
N ASP A 77 -1.26 -6.24 -15.14
CA ASP A 77 -1.16 -7.40 -14.24
C ASP A 77 -1.19 -7.06 -12.75
N VAL A 78 -1.90 -5.98 -12.41
CA VAL A 78 -2.12 -5.55 -11.03
C VAL A 78 -3.61 -5.64 -10.72
N ILE A 79 -3.93 -6.22 -9.56
CA ILE A 79 -5.30 -6.31 -9.05
C ILE A 79 -5.39 -5.53 -7.76
N LEU A 80 -6.29 -4.55 -7.72
CA LEU A 80 -6.66 -3.88 -6.48
C LEU A 80 -7.77 -4.70 -5.83
N SER A 81 -7.51 -5.26 -4.67
CA SER A 81 -8.39 -6.25 -4.07
C SER A 81 -8.56 -6.03 -2.57
N THR A 82 -9.41 -6.84 -1.96
CA THR A 82 -9.60 -6.88 -0.52
C THR A 82 -8.96 -8.14 0.06
N GLY A 83 -8.70 -8.11 1.37
CA GLY A 83 -8.19 -9.29 2.06
C GLY A 83 -9.15 -10.49 1.96
N ASP A 84 -10.45 -10.21 2.01
CA ASP A 84 -11.47 -11.26 1.89
C ASP A 84 -11.43 -11.95 0.53
N ASP A 85 -11.33 -11.18 -0.56
CA ASP A 85 -11.27 -11.73 -1.91
C ASP A 85 -10.02 -12.59 -2.11
N ILE A 86 -8.88 -12.14 -1.59
CA ILE A 86 -7.62 -12.89 -1.65
C ILE A 86 -7.75 -14.19 -0.85
N ASN A 87 -8.32 -14.12 0.34
CA ASN A 87 -8.54 -15.31 1.18
C ASN A 87 -9.45 -16.31 0.50
N ASP A 88 -10.56 -15.84 -0.08
CA ASP A 88 -11.52 -16.72 -0.78
C ASP A 88 -10.85 -17.40 -1.98
N TRP A 89 -10.09 -16.65 -2.77
CA TRP A 89 -9.34 -17.21 -3.89
C TRP A 89 -8.36 -18.29 -3.43
N TYR A 90 -7.60 -18.01 -2.37
CA TYR A 90 -6.62 -18.97 -1.84
C TYR A 90 -7.28 -20.25 -1.37
N ARG A 91 -8.41 -20.14 -0.68
CA ARG A 91 -9.15 -21.29 -0.18
C ARG A 91 -9.71 -22.15 -1.32
N GLU A 92 -10.19 -21.52 -2.41
CA GLU A 92 -10.65 -22.24 -3.59
C GLU A 92 -9.52 -23.03 -4.26
N GLN A 93 -8.30 -22.50 -4.28
CA GLN A 93 -7.18 -23.10 -4.98
C GLN A 93 -6.49 -24.21 -4.18
N TYR A 94 -6.43 -24.08 -2.86
CA TYR A 94 -5.55 -24.90 -2.02
C TYR A 94 -6.25 -25.60 -0.85
N MET A 95 -7.53 -25.39 -0.65
CA MET A 95 -8.22 -25.98 0.51
C MET A 95 -9.51 -26.73 0.14
#